data_52748a83749338669231e733de55179d
#
_entry.id   52748a83749338669231e733de55179d
#
_cell.length_a   1.000
_cell.length_b   1.000
_cell.length_c   1.000
_cell.angle_alpha   90.00
_cell.angle_beta   90.00
_cell.angle_gamma   90.00
#
_symmetry.space_group_name_H-M   'P 1'
#
loop_
_entity.id
_entity.type
_entity.pdbx_description
1 polymer ?
#
loop_
_entity_poly.entity_id
_entity_poly.type
_entity_poly.pdbx_seq_one_letter_code
_entity_poly.pdbx_strand_id
1 'polypeptide(L)'
;MTDFKSDLLRLLSERGHIHQVTDPAALDALASREVVTAYVGFDPTAPSLHVGNLASIMLLRRVQQAGHRPIVIMGGGTAKVGDPSGKDDARKLLTDEQLSANIASIKGSFEKILSFDEGPTGALLIDNDEWLSKLGYIELLRDVGRHFTINRMLTFDSVKLRLDREQPLTFLEFNYMILQAYDFLKLSRDYGCRLQLGGSDQWGNIVNGIELARRIDGSELYGVTAPLITRADGSKMGKSVSGAVWLNEDMLPAWDFWQYWRNVDDRDVGRFLRLFTDVPLDEIARLEKLEGSEINAAKILLANEVTGLVRGAEAAQAAEATAAATFAGGGLGEDLPVLDIPPEGIRLGAACTAIGFTASNGEAKRKIAEGAVRLDDVVQDDPALLIELAPGEQRKLSLGRKRHGVLRRS
;
A
#
# COMPACT_ATOMS: atom_id res chain seq x y z
N MET A 1 -23.15 -9.34 -13.54
CA MET A 1 -21.73 -9.07 -13.85
C MET A 1 -21.64 -8.78 -15.34
N THR A 2 -20.94 -7.74 -15.74
CA THR A 2 -20.70 -7.43 -17.17
C THR A 2 -19.78 -8.52 -17.71
N ASP A 3 -20.20 -9.18 -18.78
CA ASP A 3 -19.42 -10.26 -19.41
C ASP A 3 -18.33 -9.63 -20.29
N PHE A 4 -17.17 -9.35 -19.71
CA PHE A 4 -16.02 -8.78 -20.40
C PHE A 4 -15.31 -9.83 -21.27
N LYS A 5 -14.90 -9.44 -22.48
CA LYS A 5 -14.20 -10.30 -23.44
C LYS A 5 -12.70 -10.28 -23.26
N SER A 6 -12.14 -9.12 -22.90
CA SER A 6 -10.69 -8.98 -22.65
C SER A 6 -10.29 -9.63 -21.34
N ASP A 7 -9.10 -10.25 -21.35
CA ASP A 7 -8.50 -10.82 -20.13
C ASP A 7 -8.27 -9.75 -19.07
N LEU A 8 -7.96 -8.52 -19.48
CA LEU A 8 -7.74 -7.40 -18.58
C LEU A 8 -8.97 -7.08 -17.73
N LEU A 9 -10.08 -6.74 -18.38
CA LEU A 9 -11.28 -6.31 -17.63
C LEU A 9 -11.93 -7.48 -16.89
N ARG A 10 -11.84 -8.70 -17.46
CA ARG A 10 -12.29 -9.91 -16.77
C ARG A 10 -11.51 -10.13 -15.49
N LEU A 11 -10.17 -10.12 -15.55
CA LEU A 11 -9.29 -10.32 -14.39
C LEU A 11 -9.50 -9.24 -13.32
N LEU A 12 -9.56 -7.97 -13.73
CA LEU A 12 -9.83 -6.86 -12.81
C LEU A 12 -11.21 -6.99 -12.14
N SER A 13 -12.24 -7.40 -12.89
CA SER A 13 -13.61 -7.57 -12.38
C SER A 13 -13.72 -8.73 -11.40
N GLU A 14 -13.22 -9.91 -11.78
CA GLU A 14 -13.29 -11.13 -10.97
C GLU A 14 -12.52 -11.02 -9.66
N ARG A 15 -11.40 -10.26 -9.67
CA ARG A 15 -10.62 -10.00 -8.46
C ARG A 15 -11.11 -8.81 -7.64
N GLY A 16 -12.18 -8.11 -8.08
CA GLY A 16 -12.78 -7.02 -7.31
C GLY A 16 -12.02 -5.69 -7.41
N HIS A 17 -11.24 -5.49 -8.48
CA HIS A 17 -10.48 -4.26 -8.71
C HIS A 17 -11.28 -3.17 -9.45
N ILE A 18 -12.50 -3.42 -9.90
CA ILE A 18 -13.29 -2.42 -10.63
C ILE A 18 -14.29 -1.72 -9.70
N HIS A 19 -14.15 -0.40 -9.57
CA HIS A 19 -15.15 0.49 -8.99
C HIS A 19 -15.87 1.29 -10.08
N GLN A 20 -15.12 1.97 -10.96
CA GLN A 20 -15.65 2.72 -12.09
C GLN A 20 -14.77 2.53 -13.33
N VAL A 21 -15.38 2.56 -14.51
CA VAL A 21 -14.72 2.55 -15.81
C VAL A 21 -15.35 3.66 -16.67
N THR A 22 -14.56 4.44 -17.38
CA THR A 22 -15.05 5.58 -18.17
C THR A 22 -15.89 5.14 -19.39
N ASP A 23 -15.43 4.13 -20.11
CA ASP A 23 -16.13 3.47 -21.21
C ASP A 23 -15.75 1.99 -21.22
N PRO A 24 -16.52 1.14 -20.50
CA PRO A 24 -16.18 -0.26 -20.38
C PRO A 24 -16.24 -1.02 -21.71
N ALA A 25 -17.14 -0.67 -22.62
CA ALA A 25 -17.29 -1.37 -23.90
C ALA A 25 -16.12 -1.06 -24.86
N ALA A 26 -15.73 0.21 -24.96
CA ALA A 26 -14.62 0.62 -25.81
C ALA A 26 -13.27 0.12 -25.26
N LEU A 27 -13.06 0.19 -23.95
CA LEU A 27 -11.83 -0.33 -23.30
C LEU A 27 -11.73 -1.85 -23.45
N ASP A 28 -12.85 -2.59 -23.29
CA ASP A 28 -12.88 -4.05 -23.47
C ASP A 28 -12.54 -4.45 -24.90
N ALA A 29 -13.11 -3.74 -25.88
CA ALA A 29 -12.79 -3.94 -27.29
C ALA A 29 -11.34 -3.60 -27.62
N LEU A 30 -10.77 -2.54 -27.04
CA LEU A 30 -9.38 -2.15 -27.21
C LEU A 30 -8.45 -3.22 -26.64
N ALA A 31 -8.63 -3.60 -25.38
CA ALA A 31 -7.80 -4.58 -24.68
C ALA A 31 -7.89 -6.00 -25.27
N SER A 32 -8.96 -6.30 -26.02
CA SER A 32 -9.08 -7.57 -26.74
C SER A 32 -8.29 -7.61 -28.06
N ARG A 33 -7.84 -6.45 -28.58
CA ARG A 33 -7.21 -6.37 -29.91
C ARG A 33 -5.71 -6.09 -29.87
N GLU A 34 -5.26 -5.34 -28.90
CA GLU A 34 -3.89 -4.84 -28.83
C GLU A 34 -3.35 -4.74 -27.41
N VAL A 35 -2.04 -4.66 -27.29
CA VAL A 35 -1.38 -4.40 -26.00
C VAL A 35 -1.69 -2.97 -25.56
N VAL A 36 -2.42 -2.84 -24.47
CA VAL A 36 -2.73 -1.54 -23.85
C VAL A 36 -1.61 -1.15 -22.91
N THR A 37 -1.05 0.04 -23.09
CA THR A 37 -0.18 0.66 -22.10
C THR A 37 -1.01 1.36 -21.05
N ALA A 38 -0.81 1.02 -19.78
CA ALA A 38 -1.57 1.53 -18.64
C ALA A 38 -0.65 2.03 -17.53
N TYR A 39 -1.06 3.05 -16.78
CA TYR A 39 -0.24 3.59 -15.71
C TYR A 39 -0.95 3.82 -14.38
N VAL A 40 -0.16 3.85 -13.31
CA VAL A 40 -0.52 4.36 -12.00
C VAL A 40 0.58 5.29 -11.51
N GLY A 41 0.21 6.40 -10.89
CA GLY A 41 1.13 7.36 -10.27
C GLY A 41 1.32 7.10 -8.77
N PHE A 42 2.55 7.33 -8.30
CA PHE A 42 2.94 7.19 -6.89
C PHE A 42 3.79 8.39 -6.45
N ASP A 43 3.24 9.23 -5.59
CA ASP A 43 4.00 10.35 -5.00
C ASP A 43 4.95 9.83 -3.91
N PRO A 44 6.27 10.08 -4.01
CA PRO A 44 7.29 9.60 -3.09
C PRO A 44 7.33 10.40 -1.78
N THR A 45 6.21 10.42 -1.04
CA THR A 45 6.05 11.23 0.18
C THR A 45 6.66 10.63 1.44
N ALA A 46 7.22 9.40 1.36
CA ALA A 46 7.91 8.68 2.42
C ALA A 46 8.96 7.74 1.81
N PRO A 47 9.94 7.24 2.61
CA PRO A 47 10.97 6.32 2.12
C PRO A 47 10.43 4.93 1.71
N SER A 48 9.20 4.61 2.04
CA SER A 48 8.53 3.35 1.65
C SER A 48 7.08 3.61 1.24
N LEU A 49 6.56 2.75 0.39
CA LEU A 49 5.13 2.58 0.20
C LEU A 49 4.56 1.71 1.32
N HIS A 50 3.26 1.77 1.53
CA HIS A 50 2.56 0.97 2.54
C HIS A 50 1.51 0.06 1.87
N VAL A 51 0.91 -0.86 2.62
CA VAL A 51 -0.06 -1.83 2.08
C VAL A 51 -1.27 -1.18 1.39
N GLY A 52 -1.62 0.07 1.71
CA GLY A 52 -2.63 0.83 0.94
C GLY A 52 -2.19 1.10 -0.51
N ASN A 53 -0.89 1.35 -0.72
CA ASN A 53 -0.34 1.53 -2.07
C ASN A 53 -0.16 0.18 -2.79
N LEU A 54 0.01 -0.92 -2.05
CA LEU A 54 0.12 -2.26 -2.63
C LEU A 54 -1.08 -2.59 -3.52
N ALA A 55 -2.29 -2.13 -3.16
CA ALA A 55 -3.48 -2.30 -4.00
C ALA A 55 -3.30 -1.70 -5.40
N SER A 56 -2.70 -0.51 -5.50
CA SER A 56 -2.42 0.15 -6.77
C SER A 56 -1.30 -0.54 -7.55
N ILE A 57 -0.31 -1.11 -6.84
CA ILE A 57 0.73 -1.94 -7.49
C ILE A 57 0.11 -3.22 -8.05
N MET A 58 -0.84 -3.82 -7.32
CA MET A 58 -1.57 -5.01 -7.80
C MET A 58 -2.41 -4.73 -9.05
N LEU A 59 -2.96 -3.51 -9.22
CA LEU A 59 -3.59 -3.12 -10.49
C LEU A 59 -2.61 -3.23 -11.67
N LEU A 60 -1.40 -2.69 -11.52
CA LEU A 60 -0.35 -2.79 -12.55
C LEU A 60 0.07 -4.24 -12.80
N ARG A 61 0.16 -5.06 -11.72
CA ARG A 61 0.41 -6.49 -11.85
C ARG A 61 -0.67 -7.20 -12.68
N ARG A 62 -1.94 -6.88 -12.45
CA ARG A 62 -3.07 -7.44 -13.24
C ARG A 62 -2.99 -7.01 -14.71
N VAL A 63 -2.60 -5.75 -14.98
CA VAL A 63 -2.34 -5.27 -16.34
C VAL A 63 -1.27 -6.15 -17.02
N GLN A 64 -0.15 -6.39 -16.34
CA GLN A 64 0.94 -7.20 -16.90
C GLN A 64 0.56 -8.67 -17.09
N GLN A 65 -0.13 -9.26 -16.12
CA GLN A 65 -0.62 -10.64 -16.19
C GLN A 65 -1.63 -10.86 -17.33
N ALA A 66 -2.41 -9.83 -17.65
CA ALA A 66 -3.35 -9.85 -18.78
C ALA A 66 -2.67 -9.57 -20.14
N GLY A 67 -1.33 -9.52 -20.21
CA GLY A 67 -0.60 -9.32 -21.45
C GLY A 67 -0.51 -7.87 -21.91
N HIS A 68 -0.61 -6.91 -21.01
CA HIS A 68 -0.54 -5.47 -21.28
C HIS A 68 0.68 -4.84 -20.60
N ARG A 69 1.04 -3.60 -21.01
CA ARG A 69 2.24 -2.91 -20.53
C ARG A 69 1.92 -1.99 -19.35
N PRO A 70 2.43 -2.23 -18.13
CA PRO A 70 2.29 -1.29 -17.02
C PRO A 70 3.38 -0.20 -17.04
N ILE A 71 3.02 1.01 -16.66
CA ILE A 71 3.92 2.12 -16.34
C ILE A 71 3.73 2.50 -14.88
N VAL A 72 4.82 2.54 -14.15
CA VAL A 72 4.90 3.14 -12.81
C VAL A 72 5.36 4.58 -12.99
N ILE A 73 4.50 5.56 -12.67
CA ILE A 73 4.91 6.95 -12.61
C ILE A 73 5.33 7.29 -11.19
N MET A 74 6.59 7.68 -11.04
CA MET A 74 7.07 8.32 -9.84
C MET A 74 6.72 9.80 -9.90
N GLY A 75 6.00 10.26 -8.88
CA GLY A 75 5.55 11.63 -8.79
C GLY A 75 6.62 12.59 -8.26
N GLY A 76 7.84 12.58 -8.79
CA GLY A 76 8.90 13.51 -8.38
C GLY A 76 8.51 14.97 -8.54
N GLY A 77 7.85 15.31 -9.65
CA GLY A 77 7.32 16.64 -9.90
C GLY A 77 6.02 16.92 -9.13
N THR A 78 5.05 16.00 -9.17
CA THR A 78 3.75 16.20 -8.49
C THR A 78 3.86 16.21 -6.98
N ALA A 79 4.81 15.50 -6.37
CA ALA A 79 5.05 15.52 -4.93
C ALA A 79 5.56 16.88 -4.41
N LYS A 80 6.13 17.72 -5.27
CA LYS A 80 6.48 19.12 -4.94
C LYS A 80 5.25 20.00 -4.72
N VAL A 81 4.10 19.57 -5.20
CA VAL A 81 2.79 20.25 -5.09
C VAL A 81 1.90 19.58 -4.03
N GLY A 82 1.74 18.28 -4.08
CA GLY A 82 0.98 17.49 -3.15
C GLY A 82 -0.48 17.27 -3.54
N ASP A 83 -0.89 16.01 -3.67
CA ASP A 83 -2.26 15.60 -3.99
C ASP A 83 -3.23 15.90 -2.83
N PRO A 84 -4.25 16.72 -3.02
CA PRO A 84 -5.28 17.01 -2.01
C PRO A 84 -6.28 15.85 -1.83
N SER A 85 -6.31 14.87 -2.75
CA SER A 85 -7.31 13.80 -2.76
C SER A 85 -7.25 12.95 -1.49
N GLY A 86 -8.42 12.76 -0.85
CA GLY A 86 -8.58 11.88 0.31
C GLY A 86 -7.88 12.34 1.61
N LYS A 87 -7.47 13.62 1.70
CA LYS A 87 -6.79 14.20 2.87
C LYS A 87 -7.44 15.50 3.31
N ASP A 88 -7.41 15.73 4.62
CA ASP A 88 -7.97 16.93 5.25
C ASP A 88 -6.91 18.03 5.48
N ASP A 89 -5.61 17.67 5.54
CA ASP A 89 -4.51 18.59 5.81
C ASP A 89 -3.58 18.75 4.61
N ALA A 90 -2.96 19.92 4.48
CA ALA A 90 -1.91 20.19 3.51
C ALA A 90 -0.69 19.26 3.73
N ARG A 91 -0.08 18.81 2.63
CA ARG A 91 1.10 17.97 2.71
C ARG A 91 2.33 18.79 3.11
N LYS A 92 3.20 18.17 3.92
CA LYS A 92 4.53 18.72 4.16
C LYS A 92 5.32 18.67 2.86
N LEU A 93 5.83 19.82 2.44
CA LEU A 93 6.72 19.90 1.27
C LEU A 93 8.07 19.26 1.62
N LEU A 94 8.55 18.38 0.75
CA LEU A 94 9.85 17.74 0.85
C LEU A 94 10.86 18.46 -0.03
N THR A 95 12.15 18.35 0.31
CA THR A 95 13.24 18.86 -0.55
C THR A 95 13.48 17.91 -1.73
N ASP A 96 14.16 18.42 -2.78
CA ASP A 96 14.48 17.59 -3.95
C ASP A 96 15.38 16.38 -3.58
N GLU A 97 16.28 16.56 -2.61
CA GLU A 97 17.13 15.47 -2.08
C GLU A 97 16.29 14.40 -1.37
N GLN A 98 15.31 14.83 -0.56
CA GLN A 98 14.40 13.91 0.13
C GLN A 98 13.53 13.14 -0.87
N LEU A 99 12.99 13.81 -1.90
CA LEU A 99 12.21 13.17 -2.95
C LEU A 99 13.05 12.15 -3.73
N SER A 100 14.27 12.52 -4.13
CA SER A 100 15.19 11.62 -4.84
C SER A 100 15.55 10.39 -3.99
N ALA A 101 15.83 10.57 -2.70
CA ALA A 101 16.11 9.48 -1.79
C ALA A 101 14.89 8.55 -1.62
N ASN A 102 13.68 9.11 -1.49
CA ASN A 102 12.44 8.33 -1.40
C ASN A 102 12.19 7.54 -2.69
N ILE A 103 12.35 8.15 -3.88
CA ILE A 103 12.21 7.47 -5.18
C ILE A 103 13.15 6.26 -5.25
N ALA A 104 14.42 6.46 -4.92
CA ALA A 104 15.41 5.38 -4.92
C ALA A 104 15.03 4.23 -3.97
N SER A 105 14.51 4.58 -2.78
CA SER A 105 14.12 3.59 -1.77
C SER A 105 12.89 2.77 -2.17
N ILE A 106 11.87 3.38 -2.77
CA ILE A 106 10.62 2.68 -3.13
C ILE A 106 10.70 1.88 -4.43
N LYS A 107 11.68 2.16 -5.29
CA LYS A 107 11.86 1.48 -6.58
C LYS A 107 11.88 -0.05 -6.44
N GLY A 108 12.62 -0.57 -5.48
CA GLY A 108 12.75 -2.01 -5.22
C GLY A 108 11.42 -2.70 -4.86
N SER A 109 10.41 -1.96 -4.39
CA SER A 109 9.08 -2.52 -4.12
C SER A 109 8.36 -2.92 -5.42
N PHE A 110 8.58 -2.21 -6.52
CA PHE A 110 7.98 -2.53 -7.81
C PHE A 110 8.70 -3.69 -8.49
N GLU A 111 10.03 -3.75 -8.40
CA GLU A 111 10.86 -4.77 -9.05
C GLU A 111 10.59 -6.19 -8.55
N LYS A 112 10.05 -6.33 -7.34
CA LYS A 112 9.60 -7.62 -6.78
C LYS A 112 8.25 -8.08 -7.31
N ILE A 113 7.41 -7.16 -7.79
CA ILE A 113 6.00 -7.42 -8.13
C ILE A 113 5.75 -7.39 -9.64
N LEU A 114 6.52 -6.57 -10.37
CA LEU A 114 6.42 -6.37 -11.81
C LEU A 114 7.71 -6.84 -12.50
N SER A 115 7.58 -7.33 -13.74
CA SER A 115 8.73 -7.62 -14.60
C SER A 115 9.09 -6.38 -15.42
N PHE A 116 10.36 -5.96 -15.34
CA PHE A 116 10.94 -4.84 -16.09
C PHE A 116 11.84 -5.33 -17.23
N ASP A 117 11.34 -6.28 -18.01
CA ASP A 117 12.04 -6.79 -19.18
C ASP A 117 11.85 -5.90 -20.42
N GLU A 118 12.61 -6.19 -21.48
CA GLU A 118 12.54 -5.45 -22.75
C GLU A 118 11.35 -5.86 -23.64
N GLY A 119 10.51 -6.79 -23.18
CA GLY A 119 9.37 -7.28 -23.94
C GLY A 119 8.25 -6.23 -24.08
N PRO A 120 7.25 -6.52 -24.93
CA PRO A 120 6.14 -5.60 -25.18
C PRO A 120 5.28 -5.34 -23.95
N THR A 121 5.34 -6.20 -22.93
CA THR A 121 4.62 -6.12 -21.66
C THR A 121 5.53 -5.78 -20.48
N GLY A 122 6.82 -5.56 -20.72
CA GLY A 122 7.78 -5.15 -19.71
C GLY A 122 7.37 -3.81 -19.08
N ALA A 123 7.40 -3.74 -17.75
CA ALA A 123 7.05 -2.54 -17.02
C ALA A 123 8.03 -1.40 -17.28
N LEU A 124 7.56 -0.17 -17.25
CA LEU A 124 8.39 1.03 -17.26
C LEU A 124 8.27 1.75 -15.90
N LEU A 125 9.38 2.33 -15.45
CA LEU A 125 9.40 3.23 -14.31
C LEU A 125 9.91 4.59 -14.77
N ILE A 126 9.08 5.62 -14.65
CA ILE A 126 9.30 6.95 -15.19
C ILE A 126 9.04 7.98 -14.09
N ASP A 127 9.87 9.02 -14.01
CA ASP A 127 9.67 10.14 -13.08
C ASP A 127 9.04 11.32 -13.82
N ASN A 128 7.89 11.80 -13.37
CA ASN A 128 7.23 12.95 -14.00
C ASN A 128 7.96 14.29 -13.80
N ASP A 129 8.97 14.34 -12.93
CA ASP A 129 9.86 15.50 -12.82
C ASP A 129 10.65 15.76 -14.12
N GLU A 130 10.85 14.73 -14.96
CA GLU A 130 11.53 14.86 -16.24
C GLU A 130 10.88 15.90 -17.18
N TRP A 131 9.57 16.09 -17.07
CA TRP A 131 8.82 17.06 -17.87
C TRP A 131 8.20 18.18 -17.05
N LEU A 132 7.69 17.91 -15.84
CA LEU A 132 7.00 18.93 -15.04
C LEU A 132 7.93 20.06 -14.59
N SER A 133 9.18 19.75 -14.24
CA SER A 133 10.18 20.74 -13.85
C SER A 133 10.63 21.65 -15.00
N LYS A 134 10.43 21.21 -16.24
CA LYS A 134 10.80 21.96 -17.44
C LYS A 134 9.63 22.75 -18.04
N LEU A 135 8.42 22.54 -17.53
CA LEU A 135 7.21 23.17 -18.04
C LEU A 135 7.09 24.60 -17.52
N GLY A 136 7.24 25.57 -18.40
CA GLY A 136 7.13 26.98 -18.06
C GLY A 136 5.72 27.34 -17.58
N TYR A 137 5.62 28.14 -16.52
CA TYR A 137 4.32 28.51 -15.93
C TYR A 137 3.35 29.16 -16.93
N ILE A 138 3.84 30.07 -17.77
CA ILE A 138 3.01 30.74 -18.79
C ILE A 138 2.60 29.75 -19.89
N GLU A 139 3.50 28.84 -20.28
CA GLU A 139 3.21 27.76 -21.21
C GLU A 139 2.11 26.85 -20.65
N LEU A 140 2.25 26.39 -19.41
CA LEU A 140 1.22 25.60 -18.74
C LEU A 140 -0.15 26.30 -18.75
N LEU A 141 -0.23 27.58 -18.37
CA LEU A 141 -1.50 28.29 -18.35
C LEU A 141 -2.12 28.44 -19.74
N ARG A 142 -1.28 28.71 -20.75
CA ARG A 142 -1.72 29.03 -22.10
C ARG A 142 -2.13 27.77 -22.89
N ASP A 143 -1.35 26.70 -22.78
CA ASP A 143 -1.51 25.52 -23.63
C ASP A 143 -2.32 24.42 -22.95
N VAL A 144 -2.31 24.36 -21.62
CA VAL A 144 -3.01 23.39 -20.81
C VAL A 144 -4.15 24.04 -20.02
N GLY A 145 -3.88 25.07 -19.25
CA GLY A 145 -4.84 25.71 -18.33
C GLY A 145 -6.10 26.21 -19.01
N ARG A 146 -6.00 26.70 -20.27
CA ARG A 146 -7.16 27.12 -21.08
C ARG A 146 -8.23 26.03 -21.27
N HIS A 147 -7.89 24.77 -21.09
CA HIS A 147 -8.81 23.62 -21.22
C HIS A 147 -9.53 23.28 -19.92
N PHE A 148 -9.18 23.93 -18.81
CA PHE A 148 -9.81 23.78 -17.51
C PHE A 148 -10.69 24.98 -17.19
N THR A 149 -11.85 24.75 -16.60
CA THR A 149 -12.71 25.81 -16.07
C THR A 149 -12.78 25.70 -14.55
N ILE A 150 -12.63 26.83 -13.87
CA ILE A 150 -12.69 26.89 -12.40
C ILE A 150 -14.00 26.25 -11.88
N ASN A 151 -15.13 26.57 -12.52
CA ASN A 151 -16.44 26.01 -12.12
C ASN A 151 -16.45 24.48 -12.11
N ARG A 152 -15.82 23.83 -13.10
CA ARG A 152 -15.70 22.37 -13.13
C ARG A 152 -14.70 21.86 -12.10
N MET A 153 -13.55 22.51 -11.94
CA MET A 153 -12.54 22.12 -10.95
C MET A 153 -13.09 22.15 -9.53
N LEU A 154 -13.98 23.10 -9.21
CA LEU A 154 -14.64 23.19 -7.90
C LEU A 154 -15.66 22.07 -7.63
N THR A 155 -16.09 21.32 -8.63
CA THR A 155 -17.06 20.20 -8.47
C THR A 155 -16.42 18.85 -8.12
N PHE A 156 -15.10 18.73 -8.24
CA PHE A 156 -14.42 17.49 -7.91
C PHE A 156 -14.39 17.24 -6.39
N ASP A 157 -14.60 16.01 -5.98
CA ASP A 157 -14.71 15.63 -4.58
C ASP A 157 -13.51 16.08 -3.74
N SER A 158 -12.28 16.00 -4.29
CA SER A 158 -11.04 16.44 -3.63
C SER A 158 -11.06 17.93 -3.26
N VAL A 159 -11.74 18.77 -4.06
CA VAL A 159 -11.90 20.20 -3.83
C VAL A 159 -13.15 20.49 -3.01
N LYS A 160 -14.29 19.94 -3.47
CA LYS A 160 -15.60 20.20 -2.88
C LYS A 160 -15.66 19.84 -1.39
N LEU A 161 -15.14 18.68 -1.01
CA LEU A 161 -15.11 18.24 0.39
C LEU A 161 -14.31 19.19 1.29
N ARG A 162 -13.21 19.75 0.78
CA ARG A 162 -12.40 20.75 1.52
C ARG A 162 -13.16 22.05 1.68
N LEU A 163 -13.81 22.54 0.62
CA LEU A 163 -14.62 23.76 0.67
C LEU A 163 -15.85 23.60 1.56
N ASP A 164 -16.58 22.49 1.47
CA ASP A 164 -17.77 22.20 2.29
C ASP A 164 -17.43 22.09 3.79
N ARG A 165 -16.18 21.71 4.12
CA ARG A 165 -15.67 21.61 5.49
C ARG A 165 -14.95 22.87 5.95
N GLU A 166 -14.94 23.93 5.15
CA GLU A 166 -14.20 25.19 5.41
C GLU A 166 -12.70 24.95 5.68
N GLN A 167 -12.14 23.90 5.10
CA GLN A 167 -10.71 23.58 5.23
C GLN A 167 -9.90 24.32 4.18
N PRO A 168 -8.70 24.83 4.53
CA PRO A 168 -7.88 25.55 3.59
C PRO A 168 -7.43 24.65 2.43
N LEU A 169 -7.60 25.14 1.21
CA LEU A 169 -7.08 24.55 -0.02
C LEU A 169 -6.17 25.59 -0.66
N THR A 170 -4.88 25.31 -0.72
CA THR A 170 -3.92 26.25 -1.31
C THR A 170 -4.04 26.28 -2.83
N PHE A 171 -3.63 27.38 -3.45
CA PHE A 171 -3.53 27.48 -4.91
C PHE A 171 -2.57 26.40 -5.48
N LEU A 172 -1.53 26.06 -4.73
CA LEU A 172 -0.59 25.02 -5.08
C LEU A 172 -1.32 23.66 -5.23
N GLU A 173 -2.00 23.20 -4.16
CA GLU A 173 -2.77 21.94 -4.15
C GLU A 173 -3.88 21.93 -5.21
N PHE A 174 -4.55 23.07 -5.43
CA PHE A 174 -5.60 23.19 -6.44
C PHE A 174 -5.11 22.92 -7.87
N ASN A 175 -3.84 23.21 -8.16
CA ASN A 175 -3.22 22.94 -9.46
C ASN A 175 -2.82 21.47 -9.65
N TYR A 176 -2.80 20.64 -8.61
CA TYR A 176 -2.38 19.24 -8.72
C TYR A 176 -3.13 18.48 -9.83
N MET A 177 -4.44 18.66 -9.92
CA MET A 177 -5.25 17.99 -10.93
C MET A 177 -4.87 18.32 -12.37
N ILE A 178 -4.30 19.53 -12.60
CA ILE A 178 -3.82 19.96 -13.92
C ILE A 178 -2.52 19.23 -14.25
N LEU A 179 -1.62 19.09 -13.28
CA LEU A 179 -0.34 18.41 -13.46
C LEU A 179 -0.53 16.92 -13.75
N GLN A 180 -1.40 16.24 -12.98
CA GLN A 180 -1.71 14.83 -13.24
C GLN A 180 -2.42 14.63 -14.59
N ALA A 181 -3.27 15.58 -15.01
CA ALA A 181 -3.88 15.54 -16.33
C ALA A 181 -2.83 15.69 -17.45
N TYR A 182 -1.83 16.55 -17.23
CA TYR A 182 -0.71 16.74 -18.15
C TYR A 182 0.18 15.49 -18.23
N ASP A 183 0.40 14.79 -17.10
CA ASP A 183 1.09 13.49 -17.09
C ASP A 183 0.42 12.48 -18.03
N PHE A 184 -0.92 12.36 -17.98
CA PHE A 184 -1.62 11.45 -18.86
C PHE A 184 -1.47 11.82 -20.34
N LEU A 185 -1.59 13.12 -20.67
CA LEU A 185 -1.36 13.62 -22.01
C LEU A 185 0.07 13.30 -22.49
N LYS A 186 1.07 13.56 -21.65
CA LYS A 186 2.49 13.30 -21.93
C LYS A 186 2.76 11.83 -22.15
N LEU A 187 2.25 10.96 -21.27
CA LEU A 187 2.37 9.51 -21.39
C LEU A 187 1.68 8.96 -22.64
N SER A 188 0.54 9.54 -23.00
CA SER A 188 -0.17 9.17 -24.23
C SER A 188 0.67 9.48 -25.47
N ARG A 189 1.31 10.65 -25.53
CA ARG A 189 2.14 11.11 -26.64
C ARG A 189 3.43 10.31 -26.76
N ASP A 190 4.14 10.14 -25.67
CA ASP A 190 5.52 9.61 -25.67
C ASP A 190 5.56 8.09 -25.59
N TYR A 191 4.57 7.46 -24.93
CA TYR A 191 4.57 6.02 -24.65
C TYR A 191 3.32 5.30 -25.17
N GLY A 192 2.44 5.98 -25.88
CA GLY A 192 1.18 5.40 -26.36
C GLY A 192 0.26 4.93 -25.22
N CYS A 193 0.40 5.53 -24.03
CA CYS A 193 -0.42 5.17 -22.87
C CYS A 193 -1.90 5.51 -23.12
N ARG A 194 -2.77 4.51 -22.95
CA ARG A 194 -4.21 4.64 -23.23
C ARG A 194 -5.08 4.49 -21.99
N LEU A 195 -4.54 4.00 -20.87
CA LEU A 195 -5.30 3.68 -19.67
C LEU A 195 -4.63 4.24 -18.42
N GLN A 196 -5.38 4.99 -17.61
CA GLN A 196 -4.98 5.36 -16.25
C GLN A 196 -5.78 4.54 -15.24
N LEU A 197 -5.06 4.00 -14.23
CA LEU A 197 -5.66 3.29 -13.11
C LEU A 197 -5.39 4.05 -11.81
N GLY A 198 -6.26 3.87 -10.81
CA GLY A 198 -6.08 4.48 -9.49
C GLY A 198 -7.14 4.04 -8.49
N GLY A 199 -7.10 4.57 -7.27
CA GLY A 199 -8.18 4.45 -6.30
C GLY A 199 -9.40 5.27 -6.70
N SER A 200 -10.56 5.01 -6.10
CA SER A 200 -11.80 5.75 -6.42
C SER A 200 -11.70 7.25 -6.10
N ASP A 201 -10.82 7.64 -5.19
CA ASP A 201 -10.47 9.03 -4.88
C ASP A 201 -9.76 9.77 -6.03
N GLN A 202 -9.18 9.02 -6.99
CA GLN A 202 -8.48 9.55 -8.16
C GLN A 202 -9.40 9.82 -9.37
N TRP A 203 -10.70 9.48 -9.29
CA TRP A 203 -11.62 9.57 -10.43
C TRP A 203 -11.60 10.93 -11.11
N GLY A 204 -11.68 12.02 -10.31
CA GLY A 204 -11.64 13.39 -10.83
C GLY A 204 -10.36 13.71 -11.59
N ASN A 205 -9.21 13.31 -11.05
CA ASN A 205 -7.91 13.53 -11.69
C ASN A 205 -7.80 12.73 -13.01
N ILE A 206 -8.24 11.47 -13.01
CA ILE A 206 -8.25 10.60 -14.20
C ILE A 206 -9.10 11.19 -15.32
N VAL A 207 -10.34 11.59 -15.01
CA VAL A 207 -11.26 12.18 -16.01
C VAL A 207 -10.72 13.49 -16.58
N ASN A 208 -10.01 14.27 -15.77
CA ASN A 208 -9.34 15.50 -16.24
C ASN A 208 -8.26 15.20 -17.29
N GLY A 209 -7.46 14.16 -17.09
CA GLY A 209 -6.45 13.73 -18.06
C GLY A 209 -7.05 13.26 -19.37
N ILE A 210 -8.11 12.46 -19.30
CA ILE A 210 -8.88 11.98 -20.47
C ILE A 210 -9.42 13.17 -21.27
N GLU A 211 -10.08 14.11 -20.60
CA GLU A 211 -10.65 15.29 -21.25
C GLU A 211 -9.58 16.22 -21.85
N LEU A 212 -8.44 16.37 -21.17
CA LEU A 212 -7.34 17.18 -21.68
C LEU A 212 -6.79 16.60 -22.98
N ALA A 213 -6.49 15.29 -23.00
CA ALA A 213 -5.96 14.62 -24.18
C ALA A 213 -6.95 14.64 -25.35
N ARG A 214 -8.25 14.44 -25.07
CA ARG A 214 -9.30 14.56 -26.08
C ARG A 214 -9.37 15.97 -26.69
N ARG A 215 -9.25 17.02 -25.88
CA ARG A 215 -9.34 18.42 -26.34
C ARG A 215 -8.13 18.89 -27.10
N ILE A 216 -6.94 18.42 -26.77
CA ILE A 216 -5.69 18.85 -27.40
C ILE A 216 -5.37 18.00 -28.62
N ASP A 217 -5.42 16.67 -28.47
CA ASP A 217 -4.93 15.72 -29.49
C ASP A 217 -6.05 14.90 -30.16
N GLY A 218 -7.30 15.02 -29.70
CA GLY A 218 -8.37 14.15 -30.14
C GLY A 218 -8.21 12.68 -29.70
N SER A 219 -7.31 12.40 -28.74
CA SER A 219 -6.98 11.07 -28.27
C SER A 219 -8.13 10.46 -27.45
N GLU A 220 -8.41 9.17 -27.68
CA GLU A 220 -9.33 8.39 -26.87
C GLU A 220 -8.53 7.67 -25.77
N LEU A 221 -8.70 8.12 -24.54
CA LEU A 221 -8.07 7.56 -23.35
C LEU A 221 -9.14 7.03 -22.39
N TYR A 222 -8.73 6.13 -21.52
CA TYR A 222 -9.62 5.42 -20.61
C TYR A 222 -9.14 5.50 -19.17
N GLY A 223 -10.08 5.36 -18.23
CA GLY A 223 -9.80 5.32 -16.81
C GLY A 223 -10.53 4.17 -16.12
N VAL A 224 -9.84 3.52 -15.19
CA VAL A 224 -10.40 2.52 -14.29
C VAL A 224 -10.02 2.89 -12.87
N THR A 225 -10.99 2.89 -11.97
CA THR A 225 -10.72 3.04 -10.55
C THR A 225 -11.07 1.78 -9.78
N ALA A 226 -10.25 1.49 -8.77
CA ALA A 226 -10.50 0.44 -7.79
C ALA A 226 -11.19 1.03 -6.54
N PRO A 227 -11.97 0.22 -5.80
CA PRO A 227 -12.51 0.63 -4.52
C PRO A 227 -11.40 1.01 -3.54
N LEU A 228 -11.62 2.05 -2.73
CA LEU A 228 -10.73 2.31 -1.58
C LEU A 228 -10.80 1.13 -0.62
N ILE A 229 -9.62 0.65 -0.21
CA ILE A 229 -9.57 -0.52 0.64
C ILE A 229 -9.72 -0.11 2.10
N THR A 230 -10.81 -0.55 2.69
CA THR A 230 -11.10 -0.46 4.12
C THR A 230 -11.08 -1.85 4.74
N ARG A 231 -10.86 -1.92 6.05
CA ARG A 231 -11.07 -3.14 6.83
C ARG A 231 -12.55 -3.35 7.08
N ALA A 232 -12.93 -4.55 7.54
CA ALA A 232 -14.30 -4.88 7.91
C ALA A 232 -14.88 -4.00 9.03
N ASP A 233 -14.03 -3.33 9.82
CA ASP A 233 -14.41 -2.34 10.83
C ASP A 233 -14.61 -0.92 10.27
N GLY A 234 -14.48 -0.73 8.95
CA GLY A 234 -14.58 0.56 8.27
C GLY A 234 -13.31 1.41 8.30
N SER A 235 -12.27 1.01 9.03
CA SER A 235 -11.00 1.75 9.07
C SER A 235 -10.24 1.64 7.75
N LYS A 236 -9.50 2.70 7.38
CA LYS A 236 -8.67 2.69 6.18
C LYS A 236 -7.53 1.66 6.33
N MET A 237 -7.29 0.87 5.28
CA MET A 237 -6.15 -0.03 5.23
C MET A 237 -4.84 0.76 5.14
N GLY A 238 -3.75 0.20 5.68
CA GLY A 238 -2.42 0.81 5.62
C GLY A 238 -1.90 1.37 6.94
N LYS A 239 -2.75 1.42 7.98
CA LYS A 239 -2.33 1.80 9.34
C LYS A 239 -2.62 0.67 10.31
N SER A 240 -1.63 0.33 11.14
CA SER A 240 -1.76 -0.51 12.33
C SER A 240 -1.80 0.37 13.58
N VAL A 241 -1.96 -0.24 14.75
CA VAL A 241 -1.86 0.47 16.04
C VAL A 241 -0.46 1.10 16.22
N SER A 242 0.56 0.50 15.59
CA SER A 242 1.96 0.94 15.63
C SER A 242 2.35 1.89 14.47
N GLY A 243 1.42 2.26 13.58
CA GLY A 243 1.70 3.16 12.45
C GLY A 243 1.40 2.55 11.08
N ALA A 244 2.07 3.04 10.04
CA ALA A 244 1.89 2.53 8.68
C ALA A 244 2.51 1.13 8.53
N VAL A 245 1.84 0.27 7.77
CA VAL A 245 2.34 -1.06 7.41
C VAL A 245 3.16 -0.93 6.12
N TRP A 246 4.47 -0.78 6.31
CA TRP A 246 5.41 -0.45 5.25
C TRP A 246 5.79 -1.66 4.39
N LEU A 247 6.06 -1.41 3.11
CA LEU A 247 6.51 -2.45 2.17
C LEU A 247 8.01 -2.71 2.26
N ASN A 248 8.83 -1.72 2.65
CA ASN A 248 10.27 -1.90 2.81
C ASN A 248 10.58 -2.59 4.14
N GLU A 249 11.55 -3.48 4.13
CA GLU A 249 11.91 -4.33 5.27
C GLU A 249 12.63 -3.59 6.38
N ASP A 250 13.45 -2.59 6.03
CA ASP A 250 14.12 -1.68 6.96
C ASP A 250 13.15 -0.82 7.80
N MET A 251 11.91 -0.63 7.30
CA MET A 251 10.87 0.11 8.00
C MET A 251 9.87 -0.79 8.74
N LEU A 252 9.71 -2.03 8.32
CA LEU A 252 8.85 -3.03 8.96
C LEU A 252 9.40 -4.42 8.69
N PRO A 253 9.93 -5.14 9.70
CA PRO A 253 10.46 -6.48 9.55
C PRO A 253 9.47 -7.47 8.91
N ALA A 254 9.99 -8.50 8.22
CA ALA A 254 9.18 -9.49 7.53
C ALA A 254 8.18 -10.20 8.47
N TRP A 255 8.60 -10.51 9.70
CA TRP A 255 7.73 -11.06 10.74
C TRP A 255 6.51 -10.19 11.03
N ASP A 256 6.71 -8.90 11.28
CA ASP A 256 5.62 -7.96 11.62
C ASP A 256 4.69 -7.74 10.41
N PHE A 257 5.25 -7.71 9.19
CA PHE A 257 4.50 -7.65 7.95
C PHE A 257 3.64 -8.90 7.76
N TRP A 258 4.18 -10.09 7.96
CA TRP A 258 3.46 -11.37 7.91
C TRP A 258 2.36 -11.43 8.97
N GLN A 259 2.67 -11.03 10.21
CA GLN A 259 1.70 -10.98 11.31
C GLN A 259 0.53 -10.03 11.05
N TYR A 260 0.77 -8.92 10.36
CA TYR A 260 -0.31 -8.03 9.96
C TYR A 260 -1.35 -8.77 9.11
N TRP A 261 -0.93 -9.51 8.09
CA TRP A 261 -1.81 -10.27 7.21
C TRP A 261 -2.45 -11.48 7.92
N ARG A 262 -1.69 -12.15 8.76
CA ARG A 262 -2.18 -13.28 9.57
C ARG A 262 -3.29 -12.88 10.55
N ASN A 263 -3.31 -11.61 10.97
CA ASN A 263 -4.23 -11.07 11.97
C ASN A 263 -5.37 -10.23 11.39
N VAL A 264 -5.61 -10.27 10.08
CA VAL A 264 -6.78 -9.60 9.47
C VAL A 264 -8.09 -10.21 9.98
N ASP A 265 -9.16 -9.44 9.90
CA ASP A 265 -10.51 -9.91 10.26
C ASP A 265 -10.92 -11.07 9.33
N ASP A 266 -11.64 -12.05 9.86
CA ASP A 266 -12.08 -13.23 9.09
C ASP A 266 -12.91 -12.81 7.86
N ARG A 267 -13.71 -11.76 7.99
CA ARG A 267 -14.56 -11.19 6.92
C ARG A 267 -13.76 -10.59 5.76
N ASP A 268 -12.51 -10.24 6.00
CA ASP A 268 -11.63 -9.62 4.99
C ASP A 268 -10.79 -10.63 4.22
N VAL A 269 -10.64 -11.87 4.73
CA VAL A 269 -9.68 -12.86 4.20
C VAL A 269 -9.90 -13.14 2.72
N GLY A 270 -11.12 -13.50 2.32
CA GLY A 270 -11.44 -13.82 0.92
C GLY A 270 -11.23 -12.64 -0.01
N ARG A 271 -11.69 -11.46 0.41
CA ARG A 271 -11.48 -10.21 -0.35
C ARG A 271 -10.00 -9.89 -0.52
N PHE A 272 -9.19 -10.03 0.53
CA PHE A 272 -7.76 -9.74 0.46
C PHE A 272 -6.99 -10.79 -0.34
N LEU A 273 -7.38 -12.06 -0.31
CA LEU A 273 -6.85 -13.08 -1.22
C LEU A 273 -7.07 -12.69 -2.69
N ARG A 274 -8.26 -12.20 -3.06
CA ARG A 274 -8.50 -11.73 -4.43
C ARG A 274 -7.64 -10.54 -4.81
N LEU A 275 -7.55 -9.55 -3.95
CA LEU A 275 -6.89 -8.27 -4.26
C LEU A 275 -5.37 -8.36 -4.25
N PHE A 276 -4.78 -9.12 -3.32
CA PHE A 276 -3.35 -9.05 -3.01
C PHE A 276 -2.55 -10.30 -3.34
N THR A 277 -3.19 -11.36 -3.83
CA THR A 277 -2.49 -12.62 -4.15
C THR A 277 -2.79 -13.09 -5.57
N ASP A 278 -2.00 -14.05 -6.05
CA ASP A 278 -2.23 -14.74 -7.32
C ASP A 278 -2.94 -16.10 -7.13
N VAL A 279 -3.42 -16.39 -5.95
CA VAL A 279 -4.19 -17.61 -5.66
C VAL A 279 -5.35 -17.75 -6.65
N PRO A 280 -5.57 -18.93 -7.27
CA PRO A 280 -6.67 -19.17 -8.18
C PRO A 280 -8.03 -18.85 -7.55
N LEU A 281 -8.95 -18.30 -8.35
CA LEU A 281 -10.25 -17.84 -7.85
C LEU A 281 -11.14 -18.98 -7.32
N ASP A 282 -11.04 -20.16 -7.89
CA ASP A 282 -11.70 -21.38 -7.43
C ASP A 282 -11.21 -21.84 -6.05
N GLU A 283 -9.90 -21.74 -5.83
CA GLU A 283 -9.32 -22.01 -4.51
C GLU A 283 -9.74 -20.95 -3.49
N ILE A 284 -9.77 -19.67 -3.86
CA ILE A 284 -10.29 -18.60 -2.99
C ILE A 284 -11.75 -18.89 -2.63
N ALA A 285 -12.57 -19.28 -3.62
CA ALA A 285 -13.98 -19.63 -3.38
C ALA A 285 -14.15 -20.86 -2.47
N ARG A 286 -13.18 -21.77 -2.45
CA ARG A 286 -13.13 -22.90 -1.49
C ARG A 286 -12.79 -22.39 -0.08
N LEU A 287 -11.77 -21.54 0.01
CA LEU A 287 -11.28 -21.00 1.29
C LEU A 287 -12.31 -20.08 1.98
N GLU A 288 -13.12 -19.37 1.22
CA GLU A 288 -14.20 -18.51 1.75
C GLU A 288 -15.33 -19.28 2.45
N LYS A 289 -15.41 -20.61 2.25
CA LYS A 289 -16.39 -21.46 2.92
C LYS A 289 -15.89 -21.99 4.27
N LEU A 290 -14.63 -21.74 4.62
CA LEU A 290 -14.05 -22.17 5.89
C LEU A 290 -14.60 -21.32 7.04
N GLU A 291 -14.96 -21.95 8.14
CA GLU A 291 -15.53 -21.31 9.32
C GLU A 291 -14.73 -21.65 10.59
N GLY A 292 -14.91 -20.85 11.63
CA GLY A 292 -14.30 -21.10 12.93
C GLY A 292 -12.77 -21.17 12.87
N SER A 293 -12.18 -22.24 13.39
CA SER A 293 -10.72 -22.41 13.43
C SER A 293 -10.11 -22.72 12.06
N GLU A 294 -10.88 -23.23 11.10
CA GLU A 294 -10.39 -23.60 9.77
C GLU A 294 -9.97 -22.38 8.94
N ILE A 295 -10.58 -21.20 9.16
CA ILE A 295 -10.21 -19.97 8.48
C ILE A 295 -8.75 -19.55 8.73
N ASN A 296 -8.13 -20.09 9.80
CA ASN A 296 -6.72 -19.86 10.09
C ASN A 296 -5.80 -20.35 8.96
N ALA A 297 -6.17 -21.43 8.26
CA ALA A 297 -5.42 -21.91 7.11
C ALA A 297 -5.44 -20.87 5.96
N ALA A 298 -6.60 -20.28 5.69
CA ALA A 298 -6.73 -19.22 4.69
C ALA A 298 -5.94 -17.95 5.07
N LYS A 299 -5.89 -17.61 6.37
CA LYS A 299 -5.08 -16.48 6.86
C LYS A 299 -3.58 -16.73 6.76
N ILE A 300 -3.13 -17.94 7.02
CA ILE A 300 -1.72 -18.33 6.84
C ILE A 300 -1.37 -18.23 5.35
N LEU A 301 -2.20 -18.78 4.48
CA LEU A 301 -2.00 -18.66 3.03
C LEU A 301 -1.93 -17.19 2.58
N LEU A 302 -2.87 -16.34 3.01
CA LEU A 302 -2.85 -14.91 2.71
C LEU A 302 -1.53 -14.26 3.16
N ALA A 303 -1.09 -14.54 4.38
CA ALA A 303 0.13 -13.98 4.93
C ALA A 303 1.38 -14.46 4.17
N ASN A 304 1.43 -15.73 3.81
CA ASN A 304 2.53 -16.30 3.03
C ASN A 304 2.59 -15.71 1.62
N GLU A 305 1.46 -15.68 0.92
CA GLU A 305 1.39 -15.18 -0.45
C GLU A 305 1.80 -13.70 -0.54
N VAL A 306 1.22 -12.84 0.32
CA VAL A 306 1.54 -11.41 0.28
C VAL A 306 2.96 -11.14 0.78
N THR A 307 3.42 -11.83 1.82
CA THR A 307 4.81 -11.68 2.28
C THR A 307 5.78 -12.22 1.24
N GLY A 308 5.50 -13.36 0.63
CA GLY A 308 6.30 -13.91 -0.45
C GLY A 308 6.43 -12.97 -1.66
N LEU A 309 5.33 -12.32 -2.03
CA LEU A 309 5.30 -11.35 -3.12
C LEU A 309 6.14 -10.09 -2.82
N VAL A 310 6.09 -9.59 -1.58
CA VAL A 310 6.71 -8.30 -1.20
C VAL A 310 8.12 -8.47 -0.65
N ARG A 311 8.40 -9.57 0.07
CA ARG A 311 9.65 -9.81 0.80
C ARG A 311 10.49 -10.96 0.23
N GLY A 312 9.88 -11.81 -0.59
CA GLY A 312 10.45 -13.05 -1.09
C GLY A 312 9.96 -14.29 -0.33
N ALA A 313 10.03 -15.44 -0.99
CA ALA A 313 9.51 -16.70 -0.48
C ALA A 313 10.21 -17.16 0.81
N GLU A 314 11.52 -16.94 0.91
CA GLU A 314 12.31 -17.30 2.11
C GLU A 314 11.83 -16.55 3.35
N ALA A 315 11.59 -15.23 3.23
CA ALA A 315 11.08 -14.41 4.32
C ALA A 315 9.68 -14.85 4.78
N ALA A 316 8.82 -15.25 3.86
CA ALA A 316 7.49 -15.76 4.18
C ALA A 316 7.57 -17.10 4.93
N GLN A 317 8.43 -18.03 4.47
CA GLN A 317 8.64 -19.33 5.11
C GLN A 317 9.25 -19.19 6.51
N ALA A 318 10.24 -18.31 6.68
CA ALA A 318 10.85 -18.03 7.97
C ALA A 318 9.82 -17.45 8.96
N ALA A 319 8.97 -16.52 8.52
CA ALA A 319 7.90 -15.95 9.34
C ALA A 319 6.84 -17.00 9.71
N GLU A 320 6.44 -17.89 8.80
CA GLU A 320 5.52 -18.99 9.10
C GLU A 320 6.13 -19.98 10.12
N ALA A 321 7.39 -20.39 9.92
CA ALA A 321 8.09 -21.28 10.83
C ALA A 321 8.20 -20.67 12.23
N THR A 322 8.53 -19.38 12.34
CA THR A 322 8.56 -18.62 13.59
C THR A 322 7.19 -18.60 14.26
N ALA A 323 6.10 -18.42 13.48
CA ALA A 323 4.75 -18.49 14.02
C ALA A 323 4.43 -19.86 14.57
N ALA A 324 4.73 -20.92 13.82
CA ALA A 324 4.49 -22.30 14.23
C ALA A 324 5.24 -22.63 15.54
N ALA A 325 6.53 -22.27 15.63
CA ALA A 325 7.33 -22.48 16.83
C ALA A 325 6.77 -21.71 18.04
N THR A 326 6.36 -20.46 17.83
CA THR A 326 5.87 -19.57 18.89
C THR A 326 4.53 -20.01 19.45
N PHE A 327 3.62 -20.54 18.61
CA PHE A 327 2.25 -20.86 19.01
C PHE A 327 2.02 -22.34 19.33
N ALA A 328 2.82 -23.27 18.80
CA ALA A 328 2.63 -24.71 18.99
C ALA A 328 3.40 -25.31 20.19
N GLY A 329 4.43 -24.67 20.71
CA GLY A 329 5.29 -25.29 21.71
C GLY A 329 5.92 -24.37 22.75
N GLY A 330 5.57 -23.09 22.84
CA GLY A 330 6.25 -22.14 23.75
C GLY A 330 7.71 -21.86 23.35
N GLY A 331 8.11 -22.26 22.14
CA GLY A 331 9.45 -22.01 21.59
C GLY A 331 9.68 -20.55 21.23
N LEU A 332 10.96 -20.15 21.13
CA LEU A 332 11.39 -18.87 20.65
C LEU A 332 11.63 -19.00 19.14
N GLY A 333 10.79 -18.37 18.31
CA GLY A 333 11.01 -18.30 16.86
C GLY A 333 12.19 -17.37 16.53
N GLU A 334 12.93 -17.69 15.48
CA GLU A 334 14.18 -16.96 15.13
C GLU A 334 13.91 -15.51 14.66
N ASP A 335 12.74 -15.22 14.11
CA ASP A 335 12.36 -13.89 13.56
C ASP A 335 11.59 -13.00 14.55
N LEU A 336 11.48 -13.38 15.83
CA LEU A 336 10.85 -12.52 16.82
C LEU A 336 11.69 -11.27 17.08
N PRO A 337 11.05 -10.10 17.35
CA PRO A 337 11.77 -8.93 17.83
C PRO A 337 12.62 -9.28 19.04
N VAL A 338 13.89 -8.92 19.01
CA VAL A 338 14.85 -9.20 20.10
C VAL A 338 15.22 -7.89 20.79
N LEU A 339 15.14 -7.88 22.11
CA LEU A 339 15.67 -6.81 22.96
C LEU A 339 16.86 -7.34 23.74
N ASP A 340 18.05 -6.83 23.46
CA ASP A 340 19.22 -7.07 24.28
C ASP A 340 19.09 -6.25 25.57
N ILE A 341 19.07 -6.93 26.72
CA ILE A 341 18.94 -6.27 28.00
C ILE A 341 20.33 -6.07 28.66
N PRO A 342 20.53 -4.96 29.38
CA PRO A 342 21.78 -4.67 30.02
C PRO A 342 22.07 -5.64 31.20
N PRO A 343 23.34 -5.75 31.64
CA PRO A 343 23.72 -6.65 32.74
C PRO A 343 22.97 -6.41 34.06
N GLU A 344 22.60 -5.16 34.33
CA GLU A 344 21.82 -4.76 35.50
C GLU A 344 20.32 -5.08 35.39
N GLY A 345 19.90 -5.70 34.28
CA GLY A 345 18.52 -6.03 34.04
C GLY A 345 17.67 -4.87 33.47
N ILE A 346 16.42 -5.13 33.21
CA ILE A 346 15.44 -4.15 32.70
C ILE A 346 14.11 -4.32 33.44
N ARG A 347 13.43 -3.23 33.77
CA ARG A 347 12.09 -3.31 34.33
C ARG A 347 11.07 -3.73 33.28
N LEU A 348 10.11 -4.58 33.63
CA LEU A 348 9.10 -5.13 32.73
C LEU A 348 8.37 -4.04 31.89
N GLY A 349 7.96 -2.95 32.55
CA GLY A 349 7.32 -1.83 31.84
C GLY A 349 8.23 -1.16 30.81
N ALA A 350 9.52 -1.01 31.13
CA ALA A 350 10.52 -0.47 30.21
C ALA A 350 10.83 -1.45 29.08
N ALA A 351 10.89 -2.76 29.36
CA ALA A 351 11.08 -3.79 28.34
C ALA A 351 9.96 -3.78 27.31
N CYS A 352 8.68 -3.68 27.74
CA CYS A 352 7.53 -3.58 26.83
C CYS A 352 7.61 -2.36 25.91
N THR A 353 8.15 -1.24 26.40
CA THR A 353 8.29 -0.04 25.58
C THR A 353 9.50 -0.14 24.65
N ALA A 354 10.65 -0.63 25.15
CA ALA A 354 11.87 -0.75 24.39
C ALA A 354 11.75 -1.74 23.21
N ILE A 355 11.01 -2.85 23.39
CA ILE A 355 10.75 -3.82 22.33
C ILE A 355 9.63 -3.37 21.36
N GLY A 356 9.04 -2.19 21.57
CA GLY A 356 8.02 -1.63 20.70
C GLY A 356 6.58 -2.15 20.94
N PHE A 357 6.31 -2.86 22.04
CA PHE A 357 4.97 -3.35 22.35
C PHE A 357 4.00 -2.26 22.80
N THR A 358 4.52 -1.19 23.40
CA THR A 358 3.75 -0.04 23.86
C THR A 358 4.45 1.26 23.45
N ALA A 359 3.67 2.31 23.22
CA ALA A 359 4.19 3.60 22.81
C ALA A 359 4.83 4.37 24.00
N SER A 360 4.53 3.98 25.23
CA SER A 360 5.06 4.62 26.43
C SER A 360 5.03 3.69 27.66
N ASN A 361 5.87 4.01 28.65
CA ASN A 361 5.85 3.32 29.95
C ASN A 361 4.48 3.44 30.67
N GLY A 362 3.73 4.51 30.45
CA GLY A 362 2.38 4.67 30.99
C GLY A 362 1.39 3.68 30.40
N GLU A 363 1.47 3.44 29.09
CA GLU A 363 0.70 2.39 28.43
C GLU A 363 1.11 1.00 28.90
N ALA A 364 2.43 0.75 29.00
CA ALA A 364 2.93 -0.51 29.51
C ALA A 364 2.37 -0.85 30.88
N LYS A 365 2.39 0.11 31.83
CA LYS A 365 1.82 -0.07 33.16
C LYS A 365 0.33 -0.47 33.12
N ARG A 366 -0.47 0.17 32.28
CA ARG A 366 -1.88 -0.17 32.13
C ARG A 366 -2.05 -1.60 31.60
N LYS A 367 -1.29 -1.97 30.57
CA LYS A 367 -1.36 -3.32 29.95
C LYS A 367 -0.90 -4.42 30.89
N ILE A 368 0.06 -4.14 31.77
CA ILE A 368 0.52 -5.08 32.81
C ILE A 368 -0.61 -5.24 33.86
N ALA A 369 -1.20 -4.14 34.34
CA ALA A 369 -2.31 -4.17 35.30
C ALA A 369 -3.56 -4.87 34.74
N GLU A 370 -3.80 -4.83 33.42
CA GLU A 370 -4.86 -5.57 32.73
C GLU A 370 -4.56 -7.09 32.60
N GLY A 371 -3.37 -7.58 33.06
CA GLY A 371 -2.96 -8.97 32.93
C GLY A 371 -2.62 -9.39 31.51
N ALA A 372 -2.36 -8.40 30.61
CA ALA A 372 -2.09 -8.65 29.20
C ALA A 372 -0.63 -9.01 28.91
N VAL A 373 0.31 -8.77 29.85
CA VAL A 373 1.73 -9.04 29.67
C VAL A 373 2.12 -10.37 30.28
N ARG A 374 2.91 -11.15 29.57
CA ARG A 374 3.42 -12.44 30.02
C ARG A 374 4.92 -12.54 29.79
N LEU A 375 5.59 -13.17 30.73
CA LEU A 375 6.99 -13.56 30.62
C LEU A 375 7.05 -15.09 30.70
N ASP A 376 7.53 -15.75 29.64
CA ASP A 376 7.50 -17.20 29.43
C ASP A 376 6.09 -17.78 29.67
N ASP A 377 5.11 -17.16 29.03
CA ASP A 377 3.68 -17.48 29.09
C ASP A 377 3.00 -17.30 30.46
N VAL A 378 3.75 -16.86 31.51
CA VAL A 378 3.22 -16.53 32.84
C VAL A 378 2.83 -15.07 32.90
N VAL A 379 1.56 -14.80 33.27
CA VAL A 379 1.03 -13.43 33.41
C VAL A 379 1.84 -12.68 34.48
N GLN A 380 2.20 -11.44 34.16
CA GLN A 380 2.89 -10.54 35.06
C GLN A 380 1.97 -9.35 35.39
N ASP A 381 1.92 -8.93 36.64
CA ASP A 381 1.09 -7.85 37.16
C ASP A 381 1.90 -6.69 37.78
N ASP A 382 3.21 -6.86 37.97
CA ASP A 382 4.09 -5.81 38.49
C ASP A 382 4.90 -5.15 37.37
N PRO A 383 4.60 -3.89 37.02
CA PRO A 383 5.36 -3.15 36.01
C PRO A 383 6.80 -2.80 36.45
N ALA A 384 7.10 -2.89 37.74
CA ALA A 384 8.43 -2.62 38.31
C ALA A 384 9.27 -3.90 38.43
N LEU A 385 8.72 -5.08 38.08
CA LEU A 385 9.46 -6.34 38.06
C LEU A 385 10.75 -6.17 37.28
N LEU A 386 11.87 -6.43 37.94
CA LEU A 386 13.21 -6.42 37.33
C LEU A 386 13.45 -7.77 36.65
N ILE A 387 13.74 -7.72 35.35
CA ILE A 387 14.09 -8.89 34.56
C ILE A 387 15.61 -8.92 34.43
N GLU A 388 16.23 -9.90 35.06
CA GLU A 388 17.64 -10.18 34.98
C GLU A 388 17.85 -11.50 34.23
N LEU A 389 18.83 -11.53 33.31
CA LEU A 389 19.19 -12.73 32.56
C LEU A 389 20.64 -13.05 32.72
N ALA A 390 20.97 -14.33 32.75
CA ALA A 390 22.35 -14.77 32.64
C ALA A 390 22.91 -14.54 31.23
N PRO A 391 24.25 -14.40 31.04
CA PRO A 391 24.83 -14.32 29.69
C PRO A 391 24.39 -15.51 28.84
N GLY A 392 23.82 -15.25 27.63
CA GLY A 392 23.28 -16.25 26.72
C GLY A 392 21.85 -16.71 27.04
N GLU A 393 21.27 -16.27 28.17
CA GLU A 393 19.87 -16.58 28.50
C GLU A 393 18.89 -15.75 27.66
N GLN A 394 17.77 -16.38 27.31
CA GLN A 394 16.67 -15.76 26.57
C GLN A 394 15.35 -16.04 27.25
N ARG A 395 14.44 -15.06 27.25
CA ARG A 395 13.07 -15.21 27.75
C ARG A 395 12.06 -14.61 26.79
N LYS A 396 10.90 -15.26 26.70
CA LYS A 396 9.78 -14.82 25.87
C LYS A 396 9.00 -13.71 26.59
N LEU A 397 8.88 -12.55 25.98
CA LEU A 397 7.97 -11.48 26.40
C LEU A 397 6.77 -11.45 25.45
N SER A 398 5.55 -11.41 26.01
CA SER A 398 4.32 -11.35 25.21
C SER A 398 3.38 -10.27 25.70
N LEU A 399 2.70 -9.58 24.76
CA LEU A 399 1.62 -8.65 25.06
C LEU A 399 0.34 -9.09 24.33
N GLY A 400 -0.63 -9.61 25.12
CA GLY A 400 -1.83 -10.24 24.59
C GLY A 400 -1.50 -11.55 23.85
N ARG A 401 -2.32 -11.85 22.81
CA ARG A 401 -2.17 -13.07 21.99
C ARG A 401 -1.40 -12.86 20.70
N LYS A 402 -0.99 -11.62 20.39
CA LYS A 402 -0.54 -11.24 19.05
C LYS A 402 0.88 -10.67 19.00
N ARG A 403 1.41 -10.17 20.12
CA ARG A 403 2.75 -9.56 20.17
C ARG A 403 3.66 -10.44 21.02
N HIS A 404 4.71 -10.93 20.40
CA HIS A 404 5.73 -11.77 21.02
C HIS A 404 7.12 -11.25 20.68
N GLY A 405 8.06 -11.40 21.58
CA GLY A 405 9.45 -10.99 21.39
C GLY A 405 10.35 -11.70 22.37
N VAL A 406 11.64 -11.56 22.16
CA VAL A 406 12.69 -12.22 22.95
C VAL A 406 13.47 -11.15 23.73
N LEU A 407 13.56 -11.33 25.03
CA LEU A 407 14.55 -10.64 25.86
C LEU A 407 15.80 -11.51 25.88
N ARG A 408 16.94 -10.94 25.54
CA ARG A 408 18.22 -11.66 25.46
C ARG A 408 19.29 -10.90 26.20
N ARG A 409 20.21 -11.62 26.80
CA ARG A 409 21.47 -11.06 27.27
C ARG A 409 22.61 -11.66 26.46
N SER A 410 23.27 -10.81 25.68
CA SER A 410 24.48 -11.13 24.90
C SER A 410 25.67 -11.33 25.80
#